data_0d20c8c8f38ad823886b576641cbf167
#
_entry.id   0d20c8c8f38ad823886b576641cbf167
#
_cell.length_a   1.000
_cell.length_b   1.000
_cell.length_c   1.000
_cell.angle_alpha   90.00
_cell.angle_beta   90.00
_cell.angle_gamma   90.00
#
_symmetry.space_group_name_H-M   'P 1'
#
loop_
_entity.id
_entity.type
_entity.pdbx_description
1 polymer ?
#
loop_
_entity_poly.entity_id
_entity_poly.type
_entity_poly.pdbx_seq_one_letter_code
_entity_poly.pdbx_strand_id
1 'polypeptide(L)'
;RRPGSFGKVVSQPVRHQRYLPYSPRWRLIVALLIGCLALPVIAQQSTRYDQFELHHSIVYTTFLSPEVAAEYGIARGADKAILTLSVRDADSGEIAGRPMSIEGRTWDLITGGAMRVKEIREGRATYYIVPFEFLDREYRFFEFSFQPEGAEKPFEHKMKVQLWRQG
;
A
#
# COMPACT_ATOMS: atom_id res chain seq x y z
N ARG A 1 3.59 87.79 9.93
CA ARG A 1 3.11 87.19 8.69
C ARG A 1 4.20 86.21 8.23
N ARG A 2 4.00 84.90 8.34
CA ARG A 2 4.84 83.88 7.74
C ARG A 2 4.02 83.10 6.75
N PRO A 3 4.50 82.81 5.53
CA PRO A 3 3.79 82.02 4.54
C PRO A 3 4.03 80.52 4.81
N GLY A 4 3.00 79.74 4.44
CA GLY A 4 2.92 78.31 4.67
C GLY A 4 3.85 77.47 3.80
N SER A 5 4.30 76.40 4.39
CA SER A 5 5.12 75.33 3.79
C SER A 5 4.20 74.40 3.00
N PHE A 6 4.40 74.33 1.69
CA PHE A 6 3.78 73.34 0.80
C PHE A 6 4.50 72.01 0.96
N GLY A 7 3.80 71.02 1.57
CA GLY A 7 4.30 69.67 1.64
C GLY A 7 4.36 69.03 0.24
N LYS A 8 5.54 68.57 -0.16
CA LYS A 8 5.77 67.74 -1.34
C LYS A 8 5.10 66.38 -1.16
N VAL A 9 4.11 66.10 -1.98
CA VAL A 9 3.56 64.75 -2.14
C VAL A 9 4.60 63.91 -2.90
N VAL A 10 5.21 62.97 -2.22
CA VAL A 10 6.11 61.96 -2.84
C VAL A 10 5.25 60.88 -3.41
N SER A 11 5.09 60.87 -4.73
CA SER A 11 4.46 59.78 -5.48
C SER A 11 5.40 58.59 -5.48
N GLN A 12 4.97 57.50 -4.83
CA GLN A 12 5.69 56.20 -4.87
C GLN A 12 5.49 55.56 -6.25
N PRO A 13 6.55 54.98 -6.86
CA PRO A 13 6.43 54.27 -8.12
C PRO A 13 5.66 52.96 -7.93
N VAL A 14 4.60 52.75 -8.72
CA VAL A 14 3.84 51.50 -8.81
C VAL A 14 4.80 50.43 -9.32
N ARG A 15 5.12 49.44 -8.48
CA ARG A 15 5.85 48.23 -8.90
C ARG A 15 4.96 47.42 -9.84
N HIS A 16 5.25 47.52 -11.13
CA HIS A 16 4.71 46.55 -12.09
C HIS A 16 5.24 45.15 -11.76
N GLN A 17 4.39 44.30 -11.19
CA GLN A 17 4.63 42.87 -11.13
C GLN A 17 4.68 42.34 -12.56
N ARG A 18 5.89 41.94 -12.99
CA ARG A 18 6.07 41.21 -14.24
C ARG A 18 5.47 39.84 -14.07
N TYR A 19 4.28 39.60 -14.59
CA TYR A 19 3.76 38.26 -14.79
C TYR A 19 4.66 37.58 -15.82
N LEU A 20 5.41 36.57 -15.38
CA LEU A 20 6.17 35.69 -16.26
C LEU A 20 5.16 34.93 -17.13
N PRO A 21 5.33 34.93 -18.47
CA PRO A 21 4.43 34.18 -19.33
C PRO A 21 4.61 32.68 -19.04
N TYR A 22 3.57 32.08 -18.49
CA TYR A 22 3.47 30.65 -18.26
C TYR A 22 3.51 29.93 -19.60
N SER A 23 4.63 29.32 -19.96
CA SER A 23 4.79 28.67 -21.26
C SER A 23 3.83 27.44 -21.34
N PRO A 24 3.17 27.24 -22.50
CA PRO A 24 2.23 26.13 -22.70
C PRO A 24 2.89 24.75 -22.58
N ARG A 25 4.21 24.68 -22.61
CA ARG A 25 5.00 23.46 -22.44
C ARG A 25 4.89 22.85 -21.03
N TRP A 26 4.73 23.67 -19.99
CA TRP A 26 4.55 23.19 -18.63
C TRP A 26 3.19 22.47 -18.44
N ARG A 27 2.15 22.96 -19.11
CA ARG A 27 0.83 22.31 -19.07
C ARG A 27 0.86 20.89 -19.64
N LEU A 28 1.66 20.63 -20.65
CA LEU A 28 1.86 19.31 -21.24
C LEU A 28 2.69 18.39 -20.31
N ILE A 29 3.67 18.93 -19.60
CA ILE A 29 4.48 18.15 -18.63
C ILE A 29 3.65 17.79 -17.41
N VAL A 30 2.82 18.70 -16.90
CA VAL A 30 1.92 18.42 -15.78
C VAL A 30 0.83 17.41 -16.18
N ALA A 31 0.28 17.51 -17.38
CA ALA A 31 -0.69 16.52 -17.90
C ALA A 31 -0.05 15.14 -18.12
N LEU A 32 1.21 15.07 -18.54
CA LEU A 32 1.95 13.82 -18.70
C LEU A 32 2.26 13.17 -17.35
N LEU A 33 2.61 13.97 -16.33
CA LEU A 33 2.86 13.49 -14.96
C LEU A 33 1.58 12.96 -14.29
N ILE A 34 0.42 13.57 -14.54
CA ILE A 34 -0.88 13.09 -14.01
C ILE A 34 -1.32 11.82 -14.74
N GLY A 35 -1.01 11.67 -16.03
CA GLY A 35 -1.32 10.46 -16.81
C GLY A 35 -0.54 9.22 -16.39
N CYS A 36 0.66 9.34 -15.81
CA CYS A 36 1.47 8.22 -15.32
C CYS A 36 1.01 7.66 -13.96
N LEU A 37 0.09 8.33 -13.25
CA LEU A 37 -0.43 7.86 -11.96
C LEU A 37 -1.59 6.87 -12.07
N ALA A 38 -2.03 6.52 -13.28
CA ALA A 38 -3.03 5.49 -13.54
C ALA A 38 -2.39 4.09 -13.72
N LEU A 39 -1.38 3.74 -12.91
CA LEU A 39 -0.99 2.35 -12.76
C LEU A 39 -2.16 1.64 -12.04
N PRO A 40 -2.54 0.42 -12.47
CA PRO A 40 -3.51 -0.35 -11.72
C PRO A 40 -2.92 -0.58 -10.33
N VAL A 41 -3.40 0.18 -9.36
CA VAL A 41 -3.21 -0.14 -7.96
C VAL A 41 -3.86 -1.51 -7.81
N ILE A 42 -3.06 -2.57 -7.62
CA ILE A 42 -3.57 -3.85 -7.17
C ILE A 42 -4.26 -3.52 -5.85
N ALA A 43 -5.59 -3.50 -5.89
CA ALA A 43 -6.39 -2.98 -4.79
C ALA A 43 -6.07 -3.81 -3.56
N GLN A 44 -5.43 -3.18 -2.58
CA GLN A 44 -5.33 -3.74 -1.26
C GLN A 44 -6.76 -3.94 -0.77
N GLN A 45 -7.15 -5.20 -0.62
CA GLN A 45 -8.48 -5.53 -0.13
C GLN A 45 -8.46 -5.46 1.38
N SER A 46 -9.51 -4.85 1.95
CA SER A 46 -9.68 -4.80 3.39
C SER A 46 -11.05 -5.36 3.79
N THR A 47 -11.11 -5.95 4.98
CA THR A 47 -12.34 -6.48 5.57
C THR A 47 -12.41 -6.07 7.03
N ARG A 48 -13.53 -5.46 7.44
CA ARG A 48 -13.75 -5.02 8.81
C ARG A 48 -14.25 -6.18 9.68
N TYR A 49 -13.67 -6.29 10.87
CA TYR A 49 -13.99 -7.23 11.92
C TYR A 49 -14.11 -6.48 13.25
N ASP A 50 -15.30 -6.18 13.68
CA ASP A 50 -15.58 -5.34 14.87
C ASP A 50 -14.80 -4.01 14.79
N GLN A 51 -13.89 -3.74 15.75
CA GLN A 51 -13.02 -2.57 15.76
C GLN A 51 -11.74 -2.72 14.92
N PHE A 52 -11.52 -3.87 14.28
CA PHE A 52 -10.32 -4.16 13.50
C PHE A 52 -10.59 -4.16 12.00
N GLU A 53 -9.59 -3.86 11.22
CA GLU A 53 -9.61 -3.97 9.77
C GLU A 53 -8.43 -4.84 9.30
N LEU A 54 -8.75 -5.98 8.71
CA LEU A 54 -7.78 -6.87 8.09
C LEU A 54 -7.51 -6.40 6.66
N HIS A 55 -6.26 -6.09 6.37
CA HIS A 55 -5.77 -5.78 5.03
C HIS A 55 -5.03 -6.99 4.48
N HIS A 56 -5.31 -7.33 3.24
CA HIS A 56 -4.61 -8.41 2.55
C HIS A 56 -4.30 -8.04 1.10
N SER A 57 -3.21 -8.56 0.59
CA SER A 57 -2.84 -8.43 -0.81
C SER A 57 -2.00 -9.62 -1.28
N ILE A 58 -2.07 -9.93 -2.57
CA ILE A 58 -1.18 -10.89 -3.22
C ILE A 58 -0.13 -10.11 -4.00
N VAL A 59 1.13 -10.44 -3.76
CA VAL A 59 2.28 -9.85 -4.47
C VAL A 59 3.05 -10.96 -5.16
N TYR A 60 3.20 -10.87 -6.47
CA TYR A 60 4.08 -11.79 -7.22
C TYR A 60 5.52 -11.51 -6.88
N THR A 61 6.31 -12.55 -6.61
CA THR A 61 7.69 -12.38 -6.14
C THR A 61 8.62 -11.80 -7.20
N THR A 62 8.22 -11.79 -8.47
CA THR A 62 8.92 -11.12 -9.56
C THR A 62 8.96 -9.61 -9.42
N PHE A 63 7.98 -9.00 -8.72
CA PHE A 63 7.94 -7.56 -8.44
C PHE A 63 8.84 -7.13 -7.28
N LEU A 64 9.34 -8.08 -6.48
CA LEU A 64 10.32 -7.77 -5.44
C LEU A 64 11.70 -7.59 -6.06
N SER A 65 12.48 -6.63 -5.57
CA SER A 65 13.89 -6.57 -5.95
C SER A 65 14.65 -7.77 -5.39
N PRO A 66 15.77 -8.19 -6.00
CA PRO A 66 16.57 -9.29 -5.48
C PRO A 66 17.03 -9.07 -4.03
N GLU A 67 17.35 -7.82 -3.68
CA GLU A 67 17.83 -7.42 -2.36
C GLU A 67 16.72 -7.62 -1.32
N VAL A 68 15.52 -7.10 -1.59
CA VAL A 68 14.34 -7.25 -0.72
C VAL A 68 13.96 -8.72 -0.56
N ALA A 69 13.95 -9.48 -1.64
CA ALA A 69 13.64 -10.91 -1.57
C ALA A 69 14.67 -11.67 -0.72
N ALA A 70 15.96 -11.35 -0.85
CA ALA A 70 17.03 -11.95 -0.06
C ALA A 70 16.93 -11.59 1.43
N GLU A 71 16.64 -10.31 1.76
CA GLU A 71 16.49 -9.83 3.13
C GLU A 71 15.39 -10.60 3.88
N TYR A 72 14.26 -10.84 3.21
CA TYR A 72 13.15 -11.58 3.80
C TYR A 72 13.17 -13.09 3.56
N GLY A 73 14.19 -13.60 2.89
CA GLY A 73 14.32 -15.03 2.58
C GLY A 73 13.21 -15.54 1.66
N ILE A 74 12.78 -14.72 0.71
CA ILE A 74 11.72 -15.02 -0.27
C ILE A 74 12.35 -15.52 -1.56
N ALA A 75 12.00 -16.74 -1.98
CA ALA A 75 12.38 -17.25 -3.29
C ALA A 75 11.59 -16.53 -4.39
N ARG A 76 12.28 -15.92 -5.37
CA ARG A 76 11.65 -15.28 -6.52
C ARG A 76 11.41 -16.29 -7.64
N GLY A 77 10.29 -16.15 -8.35
CA GLY A 77 9.93 -16.99 -9.49
C GLY A 77 8.64 -16.54 -10.16
N ALA A 78 8.47 -16.86 -11.44
CA ALA A 78 7.26 -16.55 -12.20
C ALA A 78 6.00 -17.28 -11.67
N ASP A 79 6.22 -18.34 -10.89
CA ASP A 79 5.24 -19.22 -10.27
C ASP A 79 5.16 -19.05 -8.75
N LYS A 80 5.68 -17.94 -8.21
CA LYS A 80 5.75 -17.67 -6.77
C LYS A 80 5.11 -16.35 -6.42
N ALA A 81 4.34 -16.37 -5.34
CA ALA A 81 3.70 -15.19 -4.79
C ALA A 81 3.75 -15.22 -3.26
N ILE A 82 3.44 -14.08 -2.66
CA ILE A 82 3.24 -13.95 -1.22
C ILE A 82 1.83 -13.38 -0.97
N LEU A 83 1.13 -13.95 0.00
CA LEU A 83 -0.01 -13.30 0.62
C LEU A 83 0.53 -12.43 1.75
N THR A 84 0.25 -11.13 1.69
CA THR A 84 0.59 -10.17 2.75
C THR A 84 -0.66 -9.90 3.57
N LEU A 85 -0.53 -9.94 4.89
CA LEU A 85 -1.60 -9.70 5.85
C LEU A 85 -1.16 -8.64 6.86
N SER A 86 -2.03 -7.71 7.18
CA SER A 86 -1.87 -6.81 8.31
C SER A 86 -3.23 -6.47 8.93
N VAL A 87 -3.27 -6.24 10.23
CA VAL A 87 -4.48 -5.80 10.91
C VAL A 87 -4.21 -4.49 11.63
N ARG A 88 -5.18 -3.58 11.60
CA ARG A 88 -5.13 -2.30 12.30
C ARG A 88 -6.48 -1.98 12.94
N ASP A 89 -6.51 -0.98 13.79
CA ASP A 89 -7.77 -0.45 14.32
C ASP A 89 -8.51 0.29 13.22
N ALA A 90 -9.75 -0.09 12.96
CA ALA A 90 -10.53 0.41 11.82
C ALA A 90 -10.75 1.93 11.84
N ASP A 91 -10.85 2.53 13.02
CA ASP A 91 -11.19 3.95 13.20
C ASP A 91 -10.01 4.81 13.68
N SER A 92 -8.80 4.24 13.82
CA SER A 92 -7.65 4.96 14.40
C SER A 92 -6.93 5.90 13.43
N GLY A 93 -7.09 5.71 12.12
CA GLY A 93 -6.28 6.38 11.10
C GLY A 93 -4.79 5.98 11.13
N GLU A 94 -4.36 5.11 12.04
CA GLU A 94 -2.99 4.59 12.09
C GLU A 94 -2.76 3.59 10.94
N ILE A 95 -1.62 3.77 10.27
CA ILE A 95 -1.20 2.86 9.19
C ILE A 95 -0.45 1.65 9.77
N ALA A 96 0.07 1.78 10.99
CA ALA A 96 0.84 0.73 11.64
C ALA A 96 -0.02 -0.51 11.94
N GLY A 97 0.42 -1.66 11.44
CA GLY A 97 -0.23 -2.95 11.73
C GLY A 97 -0.01 -3.37 13.18
N ARG A 98 -1.04 -3.97 13.80
CA ARG A 98 -0.96 -4.59 15.12
C ARG A 98 -0.40 -6.00 15.04
N PRO A 99 0.28 -6.48 16.08
CA PRO A 99 0.57 -7.90 16.24
C PRO A 99 -0.71 -8.74 16.26
N MET A 100 -0.66 -9.92 15.66
CA MET A 100 -1.75 -10.90 15.70
C MET A 100 -1.21 -12.33 15.64
N SER A 101 -1.93 -13.27 16.19
CA SER A 101 -1.71 -14.69 15.91
C SER A 101 -2.48 -15.06 14.62
N ILE A 102 -1.89 -15.96 13.82
CA ILE A 102 -2.52 -16.44 12.58
C ILE A 102 -2.26 -17.92 12.46
N GLU A 103 -3.33 -18.67 12.21
CA GLU A 103 -3.29 -20.09 11.89
C GLU A 103 -4.25 -20.37 10.73
N GLY A 104 -3.83 -21.20 9.79
CA GLY A 104 -4.69 -21.49 8.66
C GLY A 104 -4.09 -22.44 7.65
N ARG A 105 -4.84 -22.62 6.57
CA ARG A 105 -4.48 -23.49 5.45
C ARG A 105 -4.65 -22.78 4.12
N THR A 106 -3.89 -23.24 3.16
CA THR A 106 -4.03 -22.85 1.76
C THR A 106 -4.09 -24.09 0.88
N TRP A 107 -4.86 -24.06 -0.17
CA TRP A 107 -4.99 -25.17 -1.11
C TRP A 107 -5.36 -24.69 -2.51
N ASP A 108 -5.11 -25.56 -3.47
CA ASP A 108 -5.61 -25.49 -4.83
C ASP A 108 -6.56 -26.68 -5.10
N LEU A 109 -6.82 -27.01 -6.35
CA LEU A 109 -7.69 -28.15 -6.71
C LEU A 109 -7.01 -29.52 -6.52
N ILE A 110 -5.71 -29.56 -6.28
CA ILE A 110 -4.89 -30.78 -6.25
C ILE A 110 -4.21 -30.97 -4.89
N THR A 111 -3.65 -29.91 -4.33
CA THR A 111 -2.80 -29.94 -3.14
C THR A 111 -3.23 -28.90 -2.13
N GLY A 112 -2.84 -29.13 -0.88
CA GLY A 112 -3.09 -28.18 0.20
C GLY A 112 -2.20 -28.46 1.41
N GLY A 113 -2.14 -27.48 2.31
CA GLY A 113 -1.34 -27.58 3.52
C GLY A 113 -1.52 -26.39 4.46
N ALA A 114 -0.84 -26.44 5.58
CA ALA A 114 -0.81 -25.35 6.54
C ALA A 114 -0.13 -24.10 5.93
N MET A 115 -0.62 -22.93 6.26
CA MET A 115 0.02 -21.66 5.91
C MET A 115 1.34 -21.53 6.68
N ARG A 116 2.42 -21.19 5.94
CA ARG A 116 3.72 -20.86 6.53
C ARG A 116 3.80 -19.37 6.76
N VAL A 117 3.27 -18.93 7.88
CA VAL A 117 3.19 -17.50 8.23
C VAL A 117 4.55 -17.04 8.77
N LYS A 118 5.06 -15.95 8.24
CA LYS A 118 6.26 -15.26 8.73
C LYS A 118 5.90 -13.84 9.14
N GLU A 119 6.16 -13.51 10.40
CA GLU A 119 6.00 -12.15 10.91
C GLU A 119 7.16 -11.27 10.47
N ILE A 120 6.85 -10.06 10.03
CA ILE A 120 7.80 -9.02 9.65
C ILE A 120 7.52 -7.79 10.51
N ARG A 121 8.57 -7.23 11.12
CA ARG A 121 8.49 -5.99 11.89
C ARG A 121 9.41 -4.95 11.30
N GLU A 122 8.85 -3.81 10.90
CA GLU A 122 9.58 -2.67 10.37
C GLU A 122 9.22 -1.41 11.15
N GLY A 123 10.10 -0.98 12.03
CA GLY A 123 9.84 0.11 12.94
C GLY A 123 8.62 -0.16 13.83
N ARG A 124 7.52 0.58 13.62
CA ARG A 124 6.25 0.38 14.34
C ARG A 124 5.25 -0.50 13.59
N ALA A 125 5.53 -0.84 12.35
CA ALA A 125 4.63 -1.63 11.53
C ALA A 125 4.89 -3.13 11.74
N THR A 126 3.81 -3.90 11.90
CA THR A 126 3.84 -5.36 11.91
C THR A 126 2.96 -5.87 10.78
N TYR A 127 3.50 -6.75 9.96
CA TYR A 127 2.75 -7.45 8.93
C TYR A 127 3.25 -8.88 8.78
N TYR A 128 2.47 -9.68 8.09
CA TYR A 128 2.70 -11.12 7.97
C TYR A 128 2.74 -11.49 6.51
N ILE A 129 3.67 -12.36 6.14
CA ILE A 129 3.77 -12.87 4.78
C ILE A 129 3.62 -14.38 4.78
N VAL A 130 2.94 -14.88 3.76
CA VAL A 130 2.75 -16.30 3.51
C VAL A 130 3.24 -16.60 2.09
N PRO A 131 4.50 -17.05 1.93
CA PRO A 131 5.01 -17.47 0.62
C PRO A 131 4.30 -18.73 0.14
N PHE A 132 3.99 -18.78 -1.16
CA PHE A 132 3.40 -19.97 -1.80
C PHE A 132 3.77 -20.04 -3.27
N GLU A 133 3.67 -21.26 -3.82
CA GLU A 133 3.83 -21.54 -5.25
C GLU A 133 2.48 -21.78 -5.89
N PHE A 134 2.34 -21.52 -7.18
CA PHE A 134 1.09 -21.70 -7.91
C PHE A 134 1.32 -22.14 -9.36
N LEU A 135 0.32 -22.77 -9.94
CA LEU A 135 0.27 -23.11 -11.37
C LEU A 135 -0.39 -21.99 -12.18
N ASP A 136 -0.08 -21.91 -13.48
CA ASP A 136 -0.73 -20.93 -14.35
C ASP A 136 -2.24 -21.10 -14.37
N ARG A 137 -2.97 -19.99 -14.27
CA ARG A 137 -4.45 -19.91 -14.20
C ARG A 137 -5.08 -20.65 -13.02
N GLU A 138 -4.30 -20.88 -11.96
CA GLU A 138 -4.75 -21.59 -10.78
C GLU A 138 -5.71 -20.74 -9.94
N TYR A 139 -6.68 -21.40 -9.32
CA TYR A 139 -7.41 -20.85 -8.17
C TYR A 139 -6.76 -21.32 -6.88
N ARG A 140 -6.31 -20.35 -6.06
CA ARG A 140 -5.76 -20.59 -4.74
C ARG A 140 -6.77 -20.14 -3.69
N PHE A 141 -6.99 -20.98 -2.70
CA PHE A 141 -7.88 -20.73 -1.56
C PHE A 141 -7.04 -20.54 -0.29
N PHE A 142 -7.47 -19.63 0.54
CA PHE A 142 -6.92 -19.40 1.86
C PHE A 142 -8.07 -19.39 2.87
N GLU A 143 -7.90 -20.10 3.97
CA GLU A 143 -8.81 -20.08 5.10
C GLU A 143 -7.96 -20.02 6.37
N PHE A 144 -8.14 -18.99 7.16
CA PHE A 144 -7.33 -18.77 8.34
C PHE A 144 -8.11 -18.08 9.45
N SER A 145 -7.72 -18.40 10.66
CA SER A 145 -8.09 -17.72 11.88
C SER A 145 -7.01 -16.71 12.23
N PHE A 146 -7.40 -15.52 12.65
CA PHE A 146 -6.47 -14.50 13.14
C PHE A 146 -7.03 -13.82 14.37
N GLN A 147 -6.16 -13.54 15.34
CA GLN A 147 -6.54 -12.83 16.57
C GLN A 147 -5.59 -11.66 16.80
N PRO A 148 -6.04 -10.42 16.52
CA PRO A 148 -5.29 -9.21 16.85
C PRO A 148 -5.02 -9.11 18.36
N GLU A 149 -3.90 -8.52 18.73
CA GLU A 149 -3.63 -8.17 20.12
C GLU A 149 -4.74 -7.25 20.65
N GLY A 150 -5.33 -7.65 21.78
CA GLY A 150 -6.48 -6.97 22.39
C GLY A 150 -7.84 -7.47 21.92
N ALA A 151 -7.92 -8.41 20.98
CA ALA A 151 -9.19 -9.07 20.63
C ALA A 151 -9.53 -10.18 21.62
N GLU A 152 -10.80 -10.28 22.04
CA GLU A 152 -11.26 -11.31 22.98
C GLU A 152 -11.29 -12.72 22.36
N LYS A 153 -11.52 -12.79 21.05
CA LYS A 153 -11.65 -14.04 20.30
C LYS A 153 -11.02 -13.90 18.91
N PRO A 154 -10.62 -15.02 18.30
CA PRO A 154 -10.17 -15.01 16.91
C PRO A 154 -11.32 -14.72 15.94
N PHE A 155 -10.95 -14.19 14.77
CA PHE A 155 -11.81 -14.01 13.62
C PHE A 155 -11.43 -14.99 12.52
N GLU A 156 -12.41 -15.40 11.72
CA GLU A 156 -12.19 -16.27 10.56
C GLU A 156 -12.21 -15.47 9.26
N HIS A 157 -11.26 -15.73 8.38
CA HIS A 157 -11.24 -15.16 7.05
C HIS A 157 -11.06 -16.22 5.98
N LYS A 158 -11.80 -16.07 4.88
CA LYS A 158 -11.71 -16.95 3.70
C LYS A 158 -11.55 -16.09 2.46
N MET A 159 -10.61 -16.45 1.62
CA MET A 159 -10.43 -15.79 0.34
C MET A 159 -10.08 -16.78 -0.76
N LYS A 160 -10.43 -16.39 -1.98
CA LYS A 160 -10.11 -17.10 -3.21
C LYS A 160 -9.48 -16.11 -4.18
N VAL A 161 -8.38 -16.49 -4.78
CA VAL A 161 -7.69 -15.68 -5.80
C VAL A 161 -7.41 -16.53 -7.04
N GLN A 162 -7.50 -15.93 -8.20
CA GLN A 162 -7.02 -16.55 -9.44
C GLN A 162 -5.65 -15.97 -9.75
N LEU A 163 -4.70 -16.82 -10.08
CA LEU A 163 -3.30 -16.50 -10.32
C LEU A 163 -2.88 -16.84 -11.73
N TRP A 164 -2.06 -15.99 -12.30
CA TRP A 164 -1.49 -16.18 -13.64
C TRP A 164 0.03 -16.08 -13.55
N ARG A 165 0.69 -16.99 -14.23
CA ARG A 165 2.15 -16.99 -14.31
C ARG A 165 2.62 -15.68 -14.94
N GLN A 166 3.61 -15.06 -14.30
CA GLN A 166 4.21 -13.84 -14.81
C GLN A 166 5.28 -14.22 -15.85
N GLY A 167 5.08 -13.78 -17.09
CA GLY A 167 5.99 -14.02 -18.22
C GLY A 167 7.26 -13.18 -18.17
#